data_423e6fac643e3669a5f00116ea206caa
#
_entry.id   423e6fac643e3669a5f00116ea206caa
#
_cell.length_a   1.000
_cell.length_b   1.000
_cell.length_c   1.000
_cell.angle_alpha   90.00
_cell.angle_beta   90.00
_cell.angle_gamma   90.00
#
_symmetry.space_group_name_H-M   'P 1'
#
loop_
_entity.id
_entity.type
_entity.pdbx_description
1 polymer ?
#
loop_
_entity_poly.entity_id
_entity_poly.type
_entity_poly.pdbx_seq_one_letter_code
_entity_poly.pdbx_strand_id
1 'polypeptide(L)'
;LVLNDISRALVDEIVVVDNGSSDKTPFIAKEGGATVLFESRAGYGYPCLKGIEYLKGTAPDIVVFVDGNYRDHPNEIIKLVRPMVDEGYDLVLGSRVMGRAEEGALRLPVRFGNLFATILIRILYGFNYTDLGPFRAVRFQRLLELNMSDNLGWTIEMQVKAVRKKFRIMEVPVSYRAGTGESKFTGNIKGIAVIGYRILLAIFKNLFYA
;
A
#
# COMPACT_ATOMS: atom_id res chain seq x y z
N LEU A 1 -4.94 -8.91 15.56
CA LEU A 1 -4.68 -7.48 15.87
C LEU A 1 -5.26 -6.59 14.75
N VAL A 2 -4.75 -6.66 13.50
CA VAL A 2 -5.20 -5.79 12.40
C VAL A 2 -6.73 -5.78 12.25
N LEU A 3 -7.35 -6.96 12.21
CA LEU A 3 -8.80 -7.10 12.02
C LEU A 3 -9.63 -6.48 13.15
N ASN A 4 -9.09 -6.49 14.37
CA ASN A 4 -9.79 -5.93 15.53
C ASN A 4 -9.82 -4.40 15.52
N ASP A 5 -8.83 -3.77 14.87
CA ASP A 5 -8.73 -2.32 14.76
C ASP A 5 -9.52 -1.77 13.54
N ILE A 6 -10.02 -2.65 12.66
CA ILE A 6 -10.89 -2.24 11.55
C ILE A 6 -12.33 -2.14 12.05
N SER A 7 -12.89 -0.93 12.00
CA SER A 7 -14.30 -0.72 12.30
C SER A 7 -15.19 -1.38 11.24
N ARG A 8 -15.97 -2.36 11.63
CA ARG A 8 -16.93 -3.06 10.74
C ARG A 8 -18.05 -2.15 10.22
N ALA A 9 -18.28 -1.01 10.85
CA ALA A 9 -19.23 -0.01 10.37
C ALA A 9 -18.70 0.83 9.20
N LEU A 10 -17.38 0.75 8.93
CA LEU A 10 -16.72 1.53 7.86
C LEU A 10 -16.40 0.70 6.62
N VAL A 11 -16.54 -0.62 6.68
CA VAL A 11 -16.15 -1.53 5.60
C VAL A 11 -17.21 -2.60 5.41
N ASP A 12 -17.57 -2.88 4.17
CA ASP A 12 -18.54 -3.92 3.81
C ASP A 12 -17.89 -5.30 3.87
N GLU A 13 -16.62 -5.39 3.47
CA GLU A 13 -15.88 -6.65 3.43
C GLU A 13 -14.41 -6.44 3.78
N ILE A 14 -13.80 -7.45 4.42
CA ILE A 14 -12.36 -7.54 4.62
C ILE A 14 -11.86 -8.77 3.89
N VAL A 15 -10.95 -8.55 2.93
CA VAL A 15 -10.29 -9.62 2.17
C VAL A 15 -8.85 -9.74 2.65
N VAL A 16 -8.49 -10.91 3.15
CA VAL A 16 -7.11 -11.25 3.52
C VAL A 16 -6.55 -12.19 2.47
N VAL A 17 -5.46 -11.80 1.84
CA VAL A 17 -4.76 -12.66 0.89
C VAL A 17 -3.53 -13.24 1.58
N ASP A 18 -3.60 -14.51 1.92
CA ASP A 18 -2.48 -15.26 2.50
C ASP A 18 -1.45 -15.62 1.43
N ASN A 19 -0.21 -15.23 1.65
CA ASN A 19 0.91 -15.48 0.73
C ASN A 19 1.88 -16.54 1.29
N GLY A 20 1.32 -17.64 1.76
CA GLY A 20 2.07 -18.79 2.25
C GLY A 20 2.54 -18.62 3.70
N SER A 21 1.67 -18.19 4.61
CA SER A 21 1.95 -18.17 6.04
C SER A 21 2.18 -19.59 6.58
N SER A 22 3.21 -19.74 7.40
CA SER A 22 3.51 -21.01 8.08
C SER A 22 2.85 -21.13 9.46
N ASP A 23 2.12 -20.12 9.87
CA ASP A 23 1.43 -20.02 11.16
C ASP A 23 -0.11 -20.08 11.00
N LYS A 24 -0.83 -19.80 12.08
CA LYS A 24 -2.30 -19.80 12.08
C LYS A 24 -2.94 -18.55 11.45
N THR A 25 -2.19 -17.71 10.76
CA THR A 25 -2.69 -16.44 10.18
C THR A 25 -3.96 -16.63 9.35
N PRO A 26 -4.05 -17.55 8.36
CA PRO A 26 -5.27 -17.70 7.55
C PRO A 26 -6.47 -18.18 8.35
N PHE A 27 -6.24 -19.05 9.34
CA PHE A 27 -7.30 -19.54 10.24
C PHE A 27 -7.84 -18.38 11.10
N ILE A 28 -6.96 -17.62 11.77
CA ILE A 28 -7.33 -16.48 12.61
C ILE A 28 -8.04 -15.39 11.79
N ALA A 29 -7.61 -15.18 10.55
CA ALA A 29 -8.26 -14.22 9.65
C ALA A 29 -9.70 -14.64 9.34
N LYS A 30 -9.93 -15.92 9.05
CA LYS A 30 -11.26 -16.47 8.79
C LYS A 30 -12.17 -16.40 10.03
N GLU A 31 -11.66 -16.77 11.20
CA GLU A 31 -12.41 -16.64 12.47
C GLU A 31 -12.73 -15.16 12.78
N GLY A 32 -11.84 -14.24 12.41
CA GLY A 32 -12.06 -12.80 12.49
C GLY A 32 -13.08 -12.26 11.47
N GLY A 33 -13.73 -13.13 10.69
CA GLY A 33 -14.78 -12.78 9.73
C GLY A 33 -14.24 -12.13 8.45
N ALA A 34 -13.00 -12.41 8.06
CA ALA A 34 -12.46 -12.01 6.77
C ALA A 34 -12.66 -13.10 5.71
N THR A 35 -12.86 -12.68 4.46
CA THR A 35 -12.71 -13.56 3.29
C THR A 35 -11.21 -13.84 3.11
N VAL A 36 -10.82 -15.12 3.17
CA VAL A 36 -9.41 -15.50 3.05
C VAL A 36 -9.16 -16.12 1.69
N LEU A 37 -8.24 -15.52 0.94
CA LEU A 37 -7.74 -16.01 -0.34
C LEU A 37 -6.31 -16.52 -0.19
N PHE A 38 -5.88 -17.45 -1.03
CA PHE A 38 -4.52 -17.95 -1.06
C PHE A 38 -3.82 -17.56 -2.36
N GLU A 39 -2.57 -17.05 -2.26
CA GLU A 39 -1.69 -16.77 -3.39
C GLU A 39 -0.31 -17.41 -3.15
N SER A 40 0.04 -18.38 -3.99
CA SER A 40 1.29 -19.15 -3.85
C SER A 40 2.53 -18.42 -4.34
N ARG A 41 2.38 -17.46 -5.27
CA ARG A 41 3.52 -16.74 -5.85
C ARG A 41 4.05 -15.72 -4.84
N ALA A 42 5.34 -15.84 -4.51
CA ALA A 42 5.99 -14.93 -3.58
C ALA A 42 6.15 -13.52 -4.17
N GLY A 43 5.82 -12.50 -3.38
CA GLY A 43 5.95 -11.09 -3.76
C GLY A 43 4.79 -10.26 -3.24
N TYR A 44 4.96 -8.94 -3.23
CA TYR A 44 3.93 -8.03 -2.70
C TYR A 44 2.75 -7.83 -3.68
N GLY A 45 3.05 -7.76 -4.97
CA GLY A 45 2.06 -7.46 -6.01
C GLY A 45 1.06 -8.59 -6.25
N TYR A 46 1.49 -9.85 -6.19
CA TYR A 46 0.61 -11.00 -6.46
C TYR A 46 -0.58 -11.10 -5.50
N PRO A 47 -0.41 -10.99 -4.17
CA PRO A 47 -1.54 -10.92 -3.26
C PRO A 47 -2.48 -9.75 -3.54
N CYS A 48 -1.94 -8.57 -3.87
CA CYS A 48 -2.75 -7.42 -4.22
C CYS A 48 -3.59 -7.68 -5.48
N LEU A 49 -2.99 -8.25 -6.54
CA LEU A 49 -3.70 -8.63 -7.77
C LEU A 49 -4.76 -9.70 -7.51
N LYS A 50 -4.46 -10.68 -6.64
CA LYS A 50 -5.44 -11.72 -6.27
C LYS A 50 -6.66 -11.12 -5.58
N GLY A 51 -6.45 -10.18 -4.66
CA GLY A 51 -7.52 -9.44 -4.00
C GLY A 51 -8.34 -8.60 -4.99
N ILE A 52 -7.68 -7.86 -5.89
CA ILE A 52 -8.35 -7.07 -6.94
C ILE A 52 -9.20 -7.97 -7.85
N GLU A 53 -8.68 -9.12 -8.26
CA GLU A 53 -9.42 -10.05 -9.11
C GLU A 53 -10.69 -10.57 -8.43
N TYR A 54 -10.60 -10.93 -7.15
CA TYR A 54 -11.76 -11.30 -6.35
C TYR A 54 -12.80 -10.17 -6.29
N LEU A 55 -12.35 -8.93 -6.03
CA LEU A 55 -13.21 -7.76 -5.89
C LEU A 55 -13.91 -7.35 -7.19
N LYS A 56 -13.49 -7.84 -8.36
CA LYS A 56 -14.22 -7.61 -9.61
C LYS A 56 -15.65 -8.19 -9.56
N GLY A 57 -15.87 -9.23 -8.76
CA GLY A 57 -17.19 -9.85 -8.58
C GLY A 57 -18.14 -9.01 -7.74
N THR A 58 -17.65 -8.22 -6.79
CA THR A 58 -18.43 -7.36 -5.89
C THR A 58 -18.42 -5.90 -6.32
N ALA A 59 -17.41 -5.49 -7.09
CA ALA A 59 -17.19 -4.14 -7.61
C ALA A 59 -17.42 -3.03 -6.56
N PRO A 60 -16.65 -3.00 -5.45
CA PRO A 60 -16.80 -1.98 -4.41
C PRO A 60 -16.47 -0.58 -4.93
N ASP A 61 -16.96 0.46 -4.29
CA ASP A 61 -16.63 1.84 -4.66
C ASP A 61 -15.16 2.18 -4.35
N ILE A 62 -14.68 1.78 -3.18
CA ILE A 62 -13.35 2.10 -2.66
C ILE A 62 -12.67 0.85 -2.14
N VAL A 63 -11.39 0.70 -2.44
CA VAL A 63 -10.52 -0.34 -1.89
C VAL A 63 -9.46 0.30 -1.02
N VAL A 64 -9.27 -0.22 0.19
CA VAL A 64 -8.21 0.20 1.10
C VAL A 64 -7.18 -0.92 1.23
N PHE A 65 -5.92 -0.61 0.97
CA PHE A 65 -4.80 -1.52 1.19
C PHE A 65 -4.19 -1.27 2.56
N VAL A 66 -4.06 -2.34 3.35
CA VAL A 66 -3.45 -2.33 4.69
C VAL A 66 -2.49 -3.50 4.80
N ASP A 67 -1.28 -3.28 5.27
CA ASP A 67 -0.34 -4.36 5.54
C ASP A 67 -0.75 -5.18 6.77
N GLY A 68 -0.67 -6.51 6.66
CA GLY A 68 -0.98 -7.43 7.77
C GLY A 68 0.03 -7.42 8.93
N ASN A 69 1.11 -6.64 8.82
CA ASN A 69 2.20 -6.59 9.81
C ASN A 69 1.91 -5.70 11.03
N TYR A 70 0.71 -5.13 11.12
CA TYR A 70 0.22 -4.27 12.22
C TYR A 70 1.04 -3.00 12.47
N ARG A 71 1.78 -2.52 11.48
CA ARG A 71 2.52 -1.25 11.59
C ARG A 71 1.66 -0.04 11.27
N ASP A 72 0.76 -0.17 10.30
CA ASP A 72 -0.27 0.83 10.05
C ASP A 72 -1.33 0.78 11.16
N HIS A 73 -2.09 1.86 11.30
CA HIS A 73 -3.20 1.96 12.23
C HIS A 73 -4.53 1.79 11.46
N PRO A 74 -5.15 0.58 11.43
CA PRO A 74 -6.36 0.33 10.65
C PRO A 74 -7.55 1.19 11.06
N ASN A 75 -7.61 1.64 12.32
CA ASN A 75 -8.62 2.59 12.78
C ASN A 75 -8.53 3.97 12.12
N GLU A 76 -7.42 4.27 11.44
CA GLU A 76 -7.25 5.50 10.65
C GLU A 76 -7.75 5.39 9.20
N ILE A 77 -8.36 4.26 8.79
CA ILE A 77 -9.00 4.08 7.47
C ILE A 77 -9.91 5.25 7.12
N ILE A 78 -10.64 5.77 8.09
CA ILE A 78 -11.54 6.92 7.89
C ILE A 78 -10.83 8.16 7.36
N LYS A 79 -9.55 8.40 7.73
CA LYS A 79 -8.76 9.52 7.22
C LYS A 79 -8.49 9.40 5.72
N LEU A 80 -8.40 8.17 5.21
CA LEU A 80 -8.19 7.90 3.79
C LEU A 80 -9.49 7.97 3.00
N VAL A 81 -10.58 7.42 3.55
CA VAL A 81 -11.85 7.28 2.84
C VAL A 81 -12.61 8.59 2.78
N ARG A 82 -12.61 9.37 3.86
CA ARG A 82 -13.39 10.61 3.96
C ARG A 82 -13.11 11.61 2.83
N PRO A 83 -11.85 11.94 2.47
CA PRO A 83 -11.58 12.84 1.34
C PRO A 83 -12.08 12.29 0.00
N MET A 84 -12.14 10.97 -0.16
CA MET A 84 -12.67 10.36 -1.37
C MET A 84 -14.17 10.54 -1.49
N VAL A 85 -14.89 10.40 -0.37
CA VAL A 85 -16.36 10.54 -0.33
C VAL A 85 -16.76 12.02 -0.42
N ASP A 86 -16.16 12.87 0.41
CA ASP A 86 -16.58 14.27 0.58
C ASP A 86 -16.07 15.18 -0.56
N GLU A 87 -14.85 14.90 -1.06
CA GLU A 87 -14.15 15.81 -1.99
C GLU A 87 -13.87 15.18 -3.37
N GLY A 88 -14.14 13.88 -3.54
CA GLY A 88 -14.02 13.19 -4.83
C GLY A 88 -12.58 12.87 -5.26
N TYR A 89 -11.65 12.62 -4.31
CA TYR A 89 -10.33 12.13 -4.63
C TYR A 89 -10.37 10.70 -5.20
N ASP A 90 -9.47 10.41 -6.14
CA ASP A 90 -9.34 9.09 -6.76
C ASP A 90 -8.42 8.16 -5.98
N LEU A 91 -7.37 8.73 -5.37
CA LEU A 91 -6.34 8.03 -4.59
C LEU A 91 -5.98 8.88 -3.38
N VAL A 92 -6.06 8.29 -2.19
CA VAL A 92 -5.62 8.92 -0.93
C VAL A 92 -4.58 8.04 -0.27
N LEU A 93 -3.43 8.62 0.08
CA LEU A 93 -2.28 7.94 0.65
C LEU A 93 -2.09 8.35 2.11
N GLY A 94 -1.83 7.36 2.97
CA GLY A 94 -1.39 7.62 4.33
C GLY A 94 0.10 7.95 4.35
N SER A 95 0.44 9.21 4.67
CA SER A 95 1.83 9.62 4.81
C SER A 95 2.30 9.47 6.26
N ARG A 96 3.29 8.60 6.45
CA ARG A 96 3.99 8.41 7.73
C ARG A 96 4.95 9.55 8.01
N VAL A 97 5.35 10.27 6.98
CA VAL A 97 6.25 11.44 7.07
C VAL A 97 5.50 12.68 7.56
N MET A 98 4.26 12.86 7.11
CA MET A 98 3.37 13.93 7.58
C MET A 98 2.76 13.63 8.95
N GLY A 99 2.64 12.36 9.29
CA GLY A 99 2.01 11.88 10.52
C GLY A 99 2.99 11.62 11.66
N ARG A 100 2.67 10.64 12.49
CA ARG A 100 3.48 10.25 13.66
C ARG A 100 4.00 8.83 13.51
N ALA A 101 5.27 8.69 13.19
CA ALA A 101 5.96 7.41 13.29
C ALA A 101 6.57 7.25 14.69
N GLU A 102 6.35 6.09 15.31
CA GLU A 102 7.02 5.73 16.57
C GLU A 102 8.55 5.72 16.38
N GLU A 103 9.28 5.91 17.46
CA GLU A 103 10.74 5.90 17.43
C GLU A 103 11.26 4.57 16.85
N GLY A 104 12.20 4.64 15.91
CA GLY A 104 12.71 3.46 15.19
C GLY A 104 11.80 2.83 14.14
N ALA A 105 10.54 3.29 14.00
CA ALA A 105 9.61 2.73 13.01
C ALA A 105 10.09 2.96 11.56
N LEU A 106 10.63 4.13 11.27
CA LEU A 106 11.23 4.49 9.99
C LEU A 106 12.75 4.58 10.14
N ARG A 107 13.44 3.47 9.90
CA ARG A 107 14.91 3.40 9.95
C ARG A 107 15.53 4.37 8.93
N LEU A 108 16.71 4.93 9.24
CA LEU A 108 17.39 5.90 8.38
C LEU A 108 17.50 5.47 6.90
N PRO A 109 17.90 4.23 6.55
CA PRO A 109 17.95 3.82 5.15
C PRO A 109 16.60 3.88 4.44
N VAL A 110 15.51 3.55 5.15
CA VAL A 110 14.14 3.62 4.61
C VAL A 110 13.75 5.08 4.37
N ARG A 111 14.08 5.99 5.31
CA ARG A 111 13.82 7.43 5.16
C ARG A 111 14.58 8.03 3.98
N PHE A 112 15.86 7.70 3.84
CA PHE A 112 16.67 8.16 2.70
C PHE A 112 16.15 7.60 1.38
N GLY A 113 15.81 6.31 1.31
CA GLY A 113 15.23 5.69 0.12
C GLY A 113 13.89 6.32 -0.28
N ASN A 114 13.04 6.59 0.71
CA ASN A 114 11.76 7.27 0.50
C ASN A 114 11.97 8.69 -0.05
N LEU A 115 12.83 9.48 0.59
CA LEU A 115 13.15 10.85 0.16
C LEU A 115 13.73 10.88 -1.26
N PHE A 116 14.69 10.00 -1.55
CA PHE A 116 15.28 9.92 -2.88
C PHE A 116 14.25 9.57 -3.94
N ALA A 117 13.40 8.58 -3.70
CA ALA A 117 12.38 8.15 -4.64
C ALA A 117 11.29 9.22 -4.85
N THR A 118 10.85 9.91 -3.80
CA THR A 118 9.87 11.00 -3.92
C THR A 118 10.43 12.20 -4.68
N ILE A 119 11.71 12.55 -4.49
CA ILE A 119 12.39 13.58 -5.29
C ILE A 119 12.44 13.17 -6.75
N LEU A 120 12.80 11.93 -7.04
CA LEU A 120 12.87 11.43 -8.41
C LEU A 120 11.50 11.44 -9.10
N ILE A 121 10.44 11.02 -8.40
CA ILE A 121 9.07 11.10 -8.91
C ILE A 121 8.68 12.57 -9.18
N ARG A 122 9.03 13.49 -8.29
CA ARG A 122 8.77 14.92 -8.49
C ARG A 122 9.43 15.45 -9.76
N ILE A 123 10.69 15.10 -9.99
CA ILE A 123 11.45 15.55 -11.17
C ILE A 123 10.86 14.96 -12.47
N LEU A 124 10.55 13.66 -12.48
CA LEU A 124 10.16 12.94 -13.69
C LEU A 124 8.65 13.04 -14.00
N TYR A 125 7.81 13.20 -12.99
CA TYR A 125 6.35 13.14 -13.13
C TYR A 125 5.64 14.42 -12.66
N GLY A 126 6.36 15.37 -12.05
CA GLY A 126 5.80 16.66 -11.63
C GLY A 126 4.91 16.62 -10.40
N PHE A 127 4.86 15.50 -9.66
CA PHE A 127 4.01 15.37 -8.46
C PHE A 127 4.85 15.24 -7.19
N ASN A 128 4.45 15.96 -6.15
CA ASN A 128 5.21 16.07 -4.90
C ASN A 128 4.63 15.13 -3.83
N TYR A 129 5.05 13.85 -3.85
CA TYR A 129 4.75 12.92 -2.77
C TYR A 129 5.67 13.14 -1.57
N THR A 130 5.15 12.91 -0.37
CA THR A 130 5.93 12.91 0.88
C THR A 130 6.31 11.50 1.30
N ASP A 131 5.49 10.50 0.93
CA ASP A 131 5.69 9.11 1.34
C ASP A 131 5.28 8.10 0.25
N LEU A 132 5.90 6.92 0.30
CA LEU A 132 5.62 5.78 -0.57
C LEU A 132 5.04 4.59 0.21
N GLY A 133 4.39 4.88 1.34
CA GLY A 133 3.81 3.90 2.25
C GLY A 133 2.73 3.02 1.63
N PRO A 134 2.46 1.84 2.21
CA PRO A 134 1.47 0.89 1.69
C PRO A 134 0.03 1.28 2.01
N PHE A 135 -0.21 2.02 3.09
CA PHE A 135 -1.54 2.36 3.57
C PHE A 135 -2.19 3.38 2.65
N ARG A 136 -3.19 2.96 1.90
CA ARG A 136 -3.83 3.79 0.87
C ARG A 136 -5.25 3.36 0.54
N ALA A 137 -6.07 4.30 0.10
CA ALA A 137 -7.40 4.08 -0.43
C ALA A 137 -7.45 4.52 -1.90
N VAL A 138 -8.15 3.79 -2.74
CA VAL A 138 -8.30 4.08 -4.17
C VAL A 138 -9.71 3.71 -4.63
N ARG A 139 -10.31 4.53 -5.50
CA ARG A 139 -11.58 4.18 -6.16
C ARG A 139 -11.38 2.93 -7.01
N PHE A 140 -12.25 1.94 -6.86
CA PHE A 140 -12.06 0.64 -7.49
C PHE A 140 -11.97 0.73 -9.02
N GLN A 141 -12.85 1.48 -9.65
CA GLN A 141 -12.81 1.66 -11.11
C GLN A 141 -11.50 2.33 -11.56
N ARG A 142 -11.03 3.32 -10.81
CA ARG A 142 -9.75 3.98 -11.09
C ARG A 142 -8.56 3.02 -10.88
N LEU A 143 -8.64 2.14 -9.87
CA LEU A 143 -7.62 1.10 -9.65
C LEU A 143 -7.51 0.16 -10.86
N LEU A 144 -8.63 -0.25 -11.44
CA LEU A 144 -8.64 -1.10 -12.62
C LEU A 144 -8.00 -0.42 -13.84
N GLU A 145 -8.20 0.89 -14.01
CA GLU A 145 -7.56 1.67 -15.08
C GLU A 145 -6.04 1.70 -14.98
N LEU A 146 -5.47 1.54 -13.79
CA LEU A 146 -4.02 1.54 -13.60
C LEU A 146 -3.35 0.32 -14.23
N ASN A 147 -4.09 -0.75 -14.50
CA ASN A 147 -3.56 -2.00 -15.03
C ASN A 147 -2.26 -2.41 -14.32
N MET A 148 -2.39 -2.64 -13.00
CA MET A 148 -1.25 -2.92 -12.12
C MET A 148 -0.56 -4.22 -12.50
N SER A 149 0.77 -4.23 -12.42
CA SER A 149 1.57 -5.42 -12.66
C SER A 149 1.87 -6.18 -11.35
N ASP A 150 2.37 -7.39 -11.46
CA ASP A 150 2.81 -8.24 -10.35
C ASP A 150 4.11 -7.77 -9.67
N ASN A 151 4.56 -6.60 -10.02
CA ASN A 151 5.91 -6.12 -9.78
C ASN A 151 6.15 -5.76 -8.31
N LEU A 152 7.40 -5.85 -7.94
CA LEU A 152 7.94 -5.59 -6.60
C LEU A 152 7.99 -4.10 -6.21
N GLY A 153 7.69 -3.21 -7.15
CA GLY A 153 7.49 -1.78 -6.92
C GLY A 153 6.03 -1.37 -6.86
N TRP A 154 5.12 -2.25 -6.46
CA TRP A 154 3.67 -2.08 -6.45
C TRP A 154 3.21 -0.69 -5.97
N THR A 155 3.69 -0.26 -4.79
CA THR A 155 3.28 1.01 -4.21
C THR A 155 3.68 2.19 -5.07
N ILE A 156 4.89 2.16 -5.62
CA ILE A 156 5.45 3.20 -6.48
C ILE A 156 4.80 3.18 -7.86
N GLU A 157 4.59 1.98 -8.40
CA GLU A 157 3.91 1.80 -9.69
C GLU A 157 2.51 2.43 -9.65
N MET A 158 1.74 2.19 -8.59
CA MET A 158 0.43 2.80 -8.40
C MET A 158 0.51 4.32 -8.39
N GLN A 159 1.43 4.90 -7.59
CA GLN A 159 1.59 6.34 -7.46
C GLN A 159 1.99 7.01 -8.79
N VAL A 160 2.96 6.42 -9.48
CA VAL A 160 3.43 6.94 -10.79
C VAL A 160 2.35 6.85 -11.85
N LYS A 161 1.66 5.70 -11.95
CA LYS A 161 0.56 5.51 -12.90
C LYS A 161 -0.62 6.43 -12.60
N ALA A 162 -0.94 6.66 -11.32
CA ALA A 162 -2.00 7.58 -10.91
C ALA A 162 -1.71 9.02 -11.36
N VAL A 163 -0.47 9.50 -11.19
CA VAL A 163 -0.06 10.82 -11.69
C VAL A 163 -0.22 10.90 -13.22
N ARG A 164 0.27 9.90 -13.95
CA ARG A 164 0.17 9.87 -15.42
C ARG A 164 -1.28 9.87 -15.92
N LYS A 165 -2.15 9.19 -15.19
CA LYS A 165 -3.60 9.16 -15.51
C LYS A 165 -4.36 10.35 -14.93
N LYS A 166 -3.64 11.35 -14.39
CA LYS A 166 -4.21 12.60 -13.86
C LYS A 166 -5.26 12.37 -12.78
N PHE A 167 -5.02 11.39 -11.90
CA PHE A 167 -5.88 11.18 -10.74
C PHE A 167 -5.86 12.38 -9.82
N ARG A 168 -6.98 12.63 -9.15
CA ARG A 168 -7.02 13.52 -7.99
C ARG A 168 -6.41 12.78 -6.80
N ILE A 169 -5.22 13.19 -6.40
CA ILE A 169 -4.42 12.50 -5.38
C ILE A 169 -4.28 13.38 -4.15
N MET A 170 -4.43 12.80 -2.96
CA MET A 170 -4.19 13.45 -1.67
C MET A 170 -3.27 12.59 -0.81
N GLU A 171 -2.47 13.22 0.03
CA GLU A 171 -1.79 12.58 1.16
C GLU A 171 -2.38 13.09 2.47
N VAL A 172 -2.61 12.17 3.42
CA VAL A 172 -3.11 12.49 4.77
C VAL A 172 -2.13 11.97 5.83
N PRO A 173 -1.96 12.68 6.95
CA PRO A 173 -1.08 12.22 8.01
C PRO A 173 -1.64 10.99 8.71
N VAL A 174 -0.82 9.94 8.81
CA VAL A 174 -1.17 8.69 9.52
C VAL A 174 -0.12 8.32 10.55
N SER A 175 -0.55 7.55 11.55
CA SER A 175 0.33 6.99 12.57
C SER A 175 0.99 5.70 12.07
N TYR A 176 2.21 5.42 12.54
CA TYR A 176 2.96 4.23 12.12
C TYR A 176 3.74 3.63 13.29
N ARG A 177 3.50 2.36 13.58
CA ARG A 177 4.11 1.64 14.73
C ARG A 177 5.51 1.15 14.39
N ALA A 178 6.34 1.09 15.41
CA ALA A 178 7.58 0.30 15.36
C ALA A 178 7.20 -1.20 15.28
N GLY A 179 7.75 -1.92 14.30
CA GLY A 179 7.48 -3.35 14.17
C GLY A 179 8.22 -4.16 15.23
N THR A 180 7.60 -5.23 15.72
CA THR A 180 8.17 -6.15 16.71
C THR A 180 9.17 -7.14 16.11
N GLY A 181 9.35 -7.17 14.78
CA GLY A 181 10.23 -8.10 14.07
C GLY A 181 11.18 -7.43 13.09
N GLU A 182 12.25 -8.13 12.74
CA GLU A 182 13.13 -7.71 11.66
C GLU A 182 12.41 -7.82 10.31
N SER A 183 12.42 -6.75 9.53
CA SER A 183 11.95 -6.82 8.16
C SER A 183 12.85 -7.74 7.35
N LYS A 184 12.30 -8.77 6.73
CA LYS A 184 13.01 -9.70 5.84
C LYS A 184 13.82 -8.99 4.73
N PHE A 185 13.46 -7.76 4.40
CA PHE A 185 14.04 -7.02 3.27
C PHE A 185 14.99 -5.88 3.69
N THR A 186 14.82 -5.29 4.87
CA THR A 186 15.62 -4.13 5.32
C THR A 186 16.68 -4.50 6.36
N GLY A 187 16.83 -5.79 6.70
CA GLY A 187 17.77 -6.28 7.70
C GLY A 187 19.23 -6.35 7.23
N ASN A 188 19.51 -6.27 5.92
CA ASN A 188 20.86 -6.33 5.39
C ASN A 188 21.08 -5.40 4.18
N ILE A 189 22.35 -5.04 3.92
CA ILE A 189 22.73 -4.13 2.83
C ILE A 189 22.32 -4.63 1.46
N LYS A 190 22.39 -5.95 1.22
CA LYS A 190 21.96 -6.56 -0.06
C LYS A 190 20.44 -6.38 -0.27
N GLY A 191 19.63 -6.57 0.77
CA GLY A 191 18.18 -6.35 0.71
C GLY A 191 17.83 -4.89 0.40
N ILE A 192 18.54 -3.94 1.02
CA ILE A 192 18.35 -2.49 0.77
C ILE A 192 18.70 -2.15 -0.69
N ALA A 193 19.82 -2.68 -1.22
CA ALA A 193 20.22 -2.45 -2.62
C ALA A 193 19.21 -3.02 -3.61
N VAL A 194 18.68 -4.22 -3.35
CA VAL A 194 17.63 -4.85 -4.18
C VAL A 194 16.34 -4.01 -4.18
N ILE A 195 15.92 -3.53 -3.02
CA ILE A 195 14.74 -2.66 -2.92
C ILE A 195 14.98 -1.36 -3.68
N GLY A 196 16.13 -0.71 -3.50
CA GLY A 196 16.49 0.51 -4.22
C GLY A 196 16.46 0.31 -5.74
N TYR A 197 17.06 -0.76 -6.24
CA TYR A 197 17.01 -1.11 -7.67
C TYR A 197 15.57 -1.30 -8.18
N ARG A 198 14.70 -1.97 -7.43
CA ARG A 198 13.30 -2.20 -7.78
C ARG A 198 12.48 -0.91 -7.79
N ILE A 199 12.74 0.00 -6.85
CA ILE A 199 12.17 1.35 -6.81
C ILE A 199 12.51 2.09 -8.12
N LEU A 200 13.79 2.11 -8.48
CA LEU A 200 14.24 2.76 -9.71
C LEU A 200 13.61 2.12 -10.94
N LEU A 201 13.59 0.79 -11.02
CA LEU A 201 12.92 0.09 -12.13
C LEU A 201 11.44 0.46 -12.23
N ALA A 202 10.71 0.52 -11.12
CA ALA A 202 9.29 0.88 -11.13
C ALA A 202 9.09 2.32 -11.64
N ILE A 203 9.97 3.26 -11.23
CA ILE A 203 9.91 4.65 -11.67
C ILE A 203 10.22 4.73 -13.17
N PHE A 204 11.35 4.21 -13.64
CA PHE A 204 11.79 4.37 -15.02
C PHE A 204 10.98 3.54 -16.03
N LYS A 205 10.55 2.32 -15.67
CA LYS A 205 9.70 1.50 -16.53
C LYS A 205 8.42 2.23 -16.91
N ASN A 206 7.82 2.92 -15.95
CA ASN A 206 6.56 3.64 -16.17
C ASN A 206 6.76 5.00 -16.86
N LEU A 207 7.98 5.46 -17.08
CA LEU A 207 8.25 6.68 -17.84
C LEU A 207 7.99 6.50 -19.35
N PHE A 208 8.26 5.31 -19.88
CA PHE A 208 8.23 5.00 -21.33
C PHE A 208 6.98 4.22 -21.75
N TYR A 209 6.18 3.69 -20.83
CA TYR A 209 4.92 3.01 -21.16
C TYR A 209 3.79 4.05 -21.23
N ALA A 210 3.22 4.18 -22.42
CA ALA A 210 2.02 4.98 -22.68
C ALA A 210 0.76 4.32 -22.09
#